data_a26d37d81397bf4ba4e62533af89169c
#
_entry.id   a26d37d81397bf4ba4e62533af89169c
#
_cell.length_a   1.000
_cell.length_b   1.000
_cell.length_c   1.000
_cell.angle_alpha   90.00
_cell.angle_beta   90.00
_cell.angle_gamma   90.00
#
_symmetry.space_group_name_H-M   'P 1'
#
loop_
_entity.id
_entity.type
_entity.pdbx_description
1 polymer ?
#
loop_
_entity_poly.entity_id
_entity_poly.type
_entity_poly.pdbx_seq_one_letter_code
_entity_poly.pdbx_strand_id
1 'polypeptide(L)'
;MKTILIRNNNSNDLIVYLSGWGCDGVQFKNMTSSKNVLICWDYTDLNFEFDFSKFENIDLITYSAGVFIAGLVKDKFPKFNYKVAINGNPLIFDKYFGAISSVVAVLSDVNPDNYMDFRRNYLVVNEEQLEEFNANAPERSFESCNAEFHKLVEYSSKKYDIMEYDKAILSDSDKIFNLDHQKEYYKGKYVILKGYGHDVFGFFKSYDDIINY
;
A
#
# COMPACT_ATOMS: atom_id res chain seq x y z
N MET A 1 10.14 -9.82 -4.40
CA MET A 1 8.74 -9.32 -4.42
C MET A 1 7.89 -10.32 -5.19
N LYS A 2 6.76 -10.72 -4.65
CA LYS A 2 5.79 -11.58 -5.33
C LYS A 2 4.84 -10.74 -6.15
N THR A 3 4.35 -11.31 -7.25
CA THR A 3 3.42 -10.63 -8.15
C THR A 3 2.32 -11.57 -8.64
N ILE A 4 1.14 -11.02 -8.90
CA ILE A 4 0.06 -11.70 -9.62
C ILE A 4 -0.57 -10.74 -10.61
N LEU A 5 -0.83 -11.21 -11.82
CA LEU A 5 -1.52 -10.45 -12.86
C LEU A 5 -2.98 -10.87 -12.94
N ILE A 6 -3.88 -9.95 -12.64
CA ILE A 6 -5.32 -10.08 -12.92
C ILE A 6 -5.55 -9.52 -14.31
N ARG A 7 -5.99 -10.38 -15.24
CA ARG A 7 -6.18 -9.99 -16.64
C ARG A 7 -7.58 -9.48 -16.91
N ASN A 8 -7.64 -8.37 -17.65
CA ASN A 8 -8.85 -7.96 -18.38
C ASN A 8 -8.52 -8.04 -19.89
N ASN A 9 -9.09 -9.05 -20.57
CA ASN A 9 -8.80 -9.30 -22.00
C ASN A 9 -9.31 -8.20 -22.94
N ASN A 10 -10.09 -7.25 -22.43
CA ASN A 10 -10.65 -6.15 -23.21
C ASN A 10 -9.81 -4.86 -23.08
N SER A 11 -8.64 -4.91 -22.43
CA SER A 11 -7.81 -3.74 -22.19
C SER A 11 -6.33 -4.02 -22.43
N ASN A 12 -5.64 -3.05 -23.05
CA ASN A 12 -4.17 -2.99 -23.14
C ASN A 12 -3.56 -2.11 -22.02
N ASP A 13 -4.39 -1.57 -21.13
CA ASP A 13 -3.92 -0.75 -20.02
C ASP A 13 -3.61 -1.61 -18.79
N LEU A 14 -2.74 -1.10 -17.94
CA LEU A 14 -2.30 -1.77 -16.71
C LEU A 14 -2.36 -0.82 -15.51
N ILE A 15 -2.81 -1.31 -14.39
CA ILE A 15 -2.57 -0.73 -13.07
C ILE A 15 -1.51 -1.60 -12.38
N VAL A 16 -0.39 -1.00 -11.97
CA VAL A 16 0.54 -1.62 -11.03
C VAL A 16 0.09 -1.22 -9.63
N TYR A 17 -0.16 -2.21 -8.77
CA TYR A 17 -0.54 -1.99 -7.38
C TYR A 17 0.54 -2.54 -6.44
N LEU A 18 1.22 -1.64 -5.72
CA LEU A 18 2.16 -2.00 -4.66
C LEU A 18 1.44 -1.96 -3.31
N SER A 19 1.24 -3.12 -2.69
CA SER A 19 0.47 -3.27 -1.46
C SER A 19 1.23 -2.79 -0.20
N GLY A 20 0.57 -2.83 0.94
CA GLY A 20 1.17 -2.52 2.24
C GLY A 20 1.98 -3.68 2.82
N TRP A 21 2.63 -3.44 3.96
CA TRP A 21 3.27 -4.47 4.77
C TRP A 21 2.25 -5.54 5.21
N GLY A 22 2.68 -6.79 5.16
CA GLY A 22 1.86 -7.93 5.57
C GLY A 22 0.70 -8.27 4.64
N CYS A 23 0.48 -7.48 3.57
CA CYS A 23 -0.52 -7.76 2.56
C CYS A 23 -0.11 -8.92 1.64
N ASP A 24 -1.10 -9.45 0.91
CA ASP A 24 -0.93 -10.40 -0.19
C ASP A 24 -1.96 -10.17 -1.29
N GLY A 25 -1.95 -11.02 -2.31
CA GLY A 25 -2.91 -10.92 -3.42
C GLY A 25 -4.35 -11.32 -3.05
N VAL A 26 -4.55 -12.02 -1.92
CA VAL A 26 -5.88 -12.51 -1.50
C VAL A 26 -6.79 -11.36 -1.08
N GLN A 27 -6.26 -10.36 -0.38
CA GLN A 27 -7.02 -9.19 0.08
C GLN A 27 -7.75 -8.45 -1.04
N PHE A 28 -7.19 -8.48 -2.24
CA PHE A 28 -7.64 -7.63 -3.35
C PHE A 28 -8.31 -8.41 -4.48
N LYS A 29 -8.53 -9.72 -4.28
CA LYS A 29 -9.11 -10.61 -5.30
C LYS A 29 -10.53 -10.25 -5.73
N ASN A 30 -11.29 -9.58 -4.85
CA ASN A 30 -12.67 -9.19 -5.10
C ASN A 30 -12.79 -7.78 -5.72
N MET A 31 -11.70 -7.03 -5.80
CA MET A 31 -11.69 -5.72 -6.46
C MET A 31 -11.72 -5.89 -7.98
N THR A 32 -12.62 -5.18 -8.63
CA THR A 32 -12.72 -5.19 -10.10
C THR A 32 -11.82 -4.12 -10.73
N SER A 33 -11.60 -4.23 -12.04
CA SER A 33 -10.93 -3.18 -12.84
C SER A 33 -11.34 -3.26 -14.29
N SER A 34 -11.44 -2.11 -14.95
CA SER A 34 -11.54 -2.00 -16.41
C SER A 34 -10.20 -2.25 -17.11
N LYS A 35 -9.08 -2.24 -16.37
CA LYS A 35 -7.70 -2.47 -16.84
C LYS A 35 -7.16 -3.79 -16.31
N ASN A 36 -6.03 -4.24 -16.85
CA ASN A 36 -5.24 -5.29 -16.19
C ASN A 36 -4.67 -4.77 -14.87
N VAL A 37 -4.47 -5.63 -13.88
CA VAL A 37 -3.90 -5.23 -12.58
C VAL A 37 -2.75 -6.16 -12.21
N LEU A 38 -1.56 -5.60 -12.03
CA LEU A 38 -0.39 -6.29 -11.48
C LEU A 38 -0.30 -5.96 -9.99
N ILE A 39 -0.68 -6.90 -9.13
CA ILE A 39 -0.55 -6.78 -7.69
C ILE A 39 0.84 -7.24 -7.28
N CYS A 40 1.52 -6.42 -6.47
CA CYS A 40 2.87 -6.68 -5.96
C CYS A 40 2.85 -6.65 -4.43
N TRP A 41 3.48 -7.65 -3.79
CA TRP A 41 3.58 -7.76 -2.34
C TRP A 41 4.82 -8.56 -1.92
N ASP A 42 5.03 -8.74 -0.61
CA ASP A 42 6.16 -9.46 -0.03
C ASP A 42 7.51 -8.86 -0.43
N TYR A 43 7.89 -7.82 0.27
CA TYR A 43 9.10 -7.04 -0.01
C TYR A 43 10.36 -7.58 0.70
N THR A 44 10.35 -8.85 1.10
CA THR A 44 11.57 -9.52 1.62
C THR A 44 12.68 -9.59 0.57
N ASP A 45 12.30 -9.65 -0.71
CA ASP A 45 13.17 -9.50 -1.87
C ASP A 45 12.50 -8.54 -2.86
N LEU A 46 13.25 -7.59 -3.40
CA LEU A 46 12.75 -6.61 -4.38
C LEU A 46 12.89 -7.05 -5.84
N ASN A 47 13.42 -8.24 -6.08
CA ASN A 47 13.53 -8.77 -7.44
C ASN A 47 12.17 -9.29 -7.93
N PHE A 48 11.86 -8.97 -9.17
CA PHE A 48 10.74 -9.52 -9.92
C PHE A 48 11.00 -9.32 -11.42
N GLU A 49 10.36 -10.14 -12.23
CA GLU A 49 10.40 -10.04 -13.68
C GLU A 49 8.98 -9.89 -14.20
N PHE A 50 8.75 -8.89 -15.04
CA PHE A 50 7.46 -8.66 -15.68
C PHE A 50 7.66 -7.95 -17.04
N ASP A 51 6.96 -8.42 -18.07
CA ASP A 51 7.02 -7.83 -19.41
C ASP A 51 5.96 -6.73 -19.56
N PHE A 52 6.38 -5.49 -19.34
CA PHE A 52 5.55 -4.30 -19.47
C PHE A 52 5.29 -3.88 -20.92
N SER A 53 6.04 -4.41 -21.90
CA SER A 53 5.96 -3.99 -23.31
C SER A 53 4.60 -4.26 -23.97
N LYS A 54 3.78 -5.09 -23.34
CA LYS A 54 2.43 -5.48 -23.79
C LYS A 54 1.34 -4.49 -23.42
N PHE A 55 1.69 -3.45 -22.62
CA PHE A 55 0.72 -2.50 -22.09
C PHE A 55 1.01 -1.09 -22.60
N GLU A 56 -0.06 -0.35 -22.93
CA GLU A 56 0.03 1.00 -23.52
C GLU A 56 0.07 2.08 -22.45
N ASN A 57 -0.91 2.07 -21.55
CA ASN A 57 -0.99 3.03 -20.45
C ASN A 57 -0.83 2.30 -19.12
N ILE A 58 0.09 2.80 -18.30
CA ILE A 58 0.41 2.17 -17.03
C ILE A 58 0.26 3.18 -15.91
N ASP A 59 -0.67 2.91 -15.00
CA ASP A 59 -0.88 3.69 -13.79
C ASP A 59 -0.29 2.97 -12.57
N LEU A 60 0.00 3.74 -11.53
CA LEU A 60 0.53 3.22 -10.27
C LEU A 60 -0.42 3.56 -9.12
N ILE A 61 -0.79 2.55 -8.36
CA ILE A 61 -1.40 2.69 -7.05
C ILE A 61 -0.45 2.10 -6.01
N THR A 62 -0.22 2.82 -4.93
CA THR A 62 0.61 2.34 -3.82
C THR A 62 -0.12 2.53 -2.50
N TYR A 63 0.03 1.58 -1.59
CA TYR A 63 -0.60 1.63 -0.28
C TYR A 63 0.43 1.42 0.82
N SER A 64 0.39 2.28 1.85
CA SER A 64 1.19 2.12 3.07
C SER A 64 2.70 1.94 2.76
N ALA A 65 3.31 0.81 3.14
CA ALA A 65 4.69 0.49 2.84
C ALA A 65 5.00 0.48 1.33
N GLY A 66 4.02 0.16 0.47
CA GLY A 66 4.16 0.20 -0.98
C GLY A 66 4.53 1.58 -1.52
N VAL A 67 4.15 2.66 -0.80
CA VAL A 67 4.53 4.04 -1.16
C VAL A 67 6.05 4.24 -1.06
N PHE A 68 6.69 3.70 -0.03
CA PHE A 68 8.13 3.69 0.14
C PHE A 68 8.82 2.76 -0.87
N ILE A 69 8.30 1.55 -1.03
CA ILE A 69 8.85 0.53 -1.94
C ILE A 69 8.91 1.04 -3.38
N ALA A 70 7.92 1.81 -3.83
CA ALA A 70 7.89 2.37 -5.17
C ALA A 70 9.17 3.15 -5.52
N GLY A 71 9.74 3.87 -4.56
CA GLY A 71 11.02 4.57 -4.75
C GLY A 71 12.22 3.63 -4.94
N LEU A 72 12.25 2.53 -4.17
CA LEU A 72 13.33 1.54 -4.21
C LEU A 72 13.37 0.74 -5.53
N VAL A 73 12.20 0.53 -6.14
CA VAL A 73 12.08 -0.28 -7.36
C VAL A 73 11.73 0.55 -8.59
N LYS A 74 11.85 1.87 -8.50
CA LYS A 74 11.48 2.83 -9.55
C LYS A 74 12.06 2.48 -10.92
N ASP A 75 13.33 2.10 -10.96
CA ASP A 75 14.05 1.78 -12.20
C ASP A 75 13.62 0.44 -12.84
N LYS A 76 12.84 -0.36 -12.13
CA LYS A 76 12.28 -1.64 -12.64
C LYS A 76 10.94 -1.46 -13.35
N PHE A 77 10.34 -0.28 -13.25
CA PHE A 77 9.06 0.04 -13.88
C PHE A 77 9.23 0.98 -15.07
N PRO A 78 8.34 0.92 -16.04
CA PRO A 78 8.25 1.95 -17.08
C PRO A 78 7.76 3.27 -16.47
N LYS A 79 7.69 4.30 -17.31
CA LYS A 79 7.06 5.56 -16.92
C LYS A 79 5.57 5.35 -16.67
N PHE A 80 5.10 5.78 -15.50
CA PHE A 80 3.67 5.79 -15.17
C PHE A 80 2.96 7.02 -15.72
N ASN A 81 1.73 6.85 -16.17
CA ASN A 81 0.85 7.92 -16.63
C ASN A 81 0.26 8.69 -15.44
N TYR A 82 -0.20 7.98 -14.43
CA TYR A 82 -0.77 8.55 -13.22
C TYR A 82 -0.35 7.74 -11.99
N LYS A 83 -0.13 8.42 -10.85
CA LYS A 83 0.40 7.80 -9.63
C LYS A 83 -0.40 8.23 -8.42
N VAL A 84 -0.98 7.27 -7.70
CA VAL A 84 -1.76 7.47 -6.49
C VAL A 84 -1.09 6.80 -5.30
N ALA A 85 -0.88 7.57 -4.22
CA ALA A 85 -0.48 7.05 -2.92
C ALA A 85 -1.70 6.93 -1.99
N ILE A 86 -1.79 5.88 -1.20
CA ILE A 86 -2.86 5.67 -0.23
C ILE A 86 -2.22 5.46 1.14
N ASN A 87 -2.58 6.27 2.13
CA ASN A 87 -2.19 6.12 3.54
C ASN A 87 -0.74 5.69 3.73
N GLY A 88 0.20 6.43 3.15
CA GLY A 88 1.61 6.11 3.21
C GLY A 88 2.48 7.30 2.80
N ASN A 89 3.78 7.15 3.05
CA ASN A 89 4.76 8.16 2.73
C ASN A 89 6.05 7.51 2.16
N PRO A 90 6.69 8.10 1.15
CA PRO A 90 7.98 7.62 0.68
C PRO A 90 9.08 7.58 1.75
N LEU A 91 8.96 8.40 2.80
CA LEU A 91 9.87 8.45 3.95
C LEU A 91 9.31 7.62 5.12
N ILE A 92 9.11 6.31 4.91
CA ILE A 92 8.31 5.41 5.76
C ILE A 92 8.66 5.45 7.27
N PHE A 93 9.95 5.61 7.63
CA PHE A 93 10.42 5.67 9.03
C PHE A 93 11.06 7.02 9.37
N ASP A 94 10.80 8.07 8.57
CA ASP A 94 11.19 9.42 8.93
C ASP A 94 10.53 9.85 10.24
N LYS A 95 11.25 10.59 11.06
CA LYS A 95 10.77 10.98 12.39
C LYS A 95 9.51 11.85 12.35
N TYR A 96 9.32 12.62 11.28
CA TYR A 96 8.20 13.57 11.15
C TYR A 96 7.16 13.09 10.15
N PHE A 97 7.58 12.74 8.93
CA PHE A 97 6.65 12.33 7.86
C PHE A 97 6.32 10.84 7.84
N GLY A 98 7.11 10.01 8.48
CA GLY A 98 6.95 8.55 8.47
C GLY A 98 5.86 8.05 9.40
N ALA A 99 5.82 6.74 9.56
CA ALA A 99 4.92 6.07 10.49
C ALA A 99 5.23 6.50 11.94
N ILE A 100 4.18 6.66 12.75
CA ILE A 100 4.28 7.08 14.15
C ILE A 100 5.16 6.10 14.92
N SER A 101 6.21 6.59 15.59
CA SER A 101 7.25 5.76 16.21
C SER A 101 6.70 4.74 17.23
N SER A 102 5.64 5.07 17.97
CA SER A 102 4.99 4.13 18.88
C SER A 102 4.28 3.00 18.14
N VAL A 103 3.75 3.27 16.95
CA VAL A 103 3.14 2.24 16.08
C VAL A 103 4.21 1.36 15.45
N VAL A 104 5.34 1.92 15.05
CA VAL A 104 6.50 1.14 14.55
C VAL A 104 6.98 0.14 15.61
N ALA A 105 7.01 0.54 16.89
CA ALA A 105 7.34 -0.37 17.99
C ALA A 105 6.31 -1.51 18.12
N VAL A 106 5.00 -1.22 17.99
CA VAL A 106 3.96 -2.27 17.98
C VAL A 106 4.11 -3.20 16.79
N LEU A 107 4.37 -2.65 15.59
CA LEU A 107 4.57 -3.44 14.37
C LEU A 107 5.74 -4.42 14.48
N SER A 108 6.81 -4.04 15.19
CA SER A 108 7.98 -4.92 15.42
C SER A 108 7.69 -6.10 16.34
N ASP A 109 6.57 -6.08 17.08
CA ASP A 109 6.17 -7.11 18.07
C ASP A 109 4.83 -7.79 17.69
N VAL A 110 4.31 -7.57 16.48
CA VAL A 110 3.08 -8.21 16.02
C VAL A 110 3.29 -9.73 15.90
N ASN A 111 2.39 -10.47 16.55
CA ASN A 111 2.39 -11.92 16.62
C ASN A 111 0.94 -12.46 16.67
N PRO A 112 0.71 -13.78 16.63
CA PRO A 112 -0.65 -14.34 16.62
C PRO A 112 -1.53 -13.88 17.76
N ASP A 113 -0.96 -13.64 18.95
CA ASP A 113 -1.72 -13.34 20.16
C ASP A 113 -2.24 -11.89 20.17
N ASN A 114 -1.50 -10.94 19.56
CA ASN A 114 -1.84 -9.52 19.53
C ASN A 114 -2.33 -8.99 18.18
N TYR A 115 -2.37 -9.82 17.13
CA TYR A 115 -2.66 -9.36 15.77
C TYR A 115 -4.09 -8.85 15.60
N MET A 116 -5.08 -9.45 16.27
CA MET A 116 -6.46 -8.96 16.23
C MET A 116 -6.59 -7.60 16.90
N ASP A 117 -5.89 -7.40 18.01
CA ASP A 117 -5.84 -6.09 18.69
C ASP A 117 -5.13 -5.04 17.83
N PHE A 118 -4.06 -5.43 17.12
CA PHE A 118 -3.40 -4.56 16.16
C PHE A 118 -4.38 -4.11 15.05
N ARG A 119 -5.12 -5.04 14.44
CA ARG A 119 -6.13 -4.71 13.41
C ARG A 119 -7.17 -3.73 13.93
N ARG A 120 -7.80 -4.05 15.06
CA ARG A 120 -8.85 -3.23 15.68
C ARG A 120 -8.35 -1.84 16.07
N ASN A 121 -7.15 -1.75 16.60
CA ASN A 121 -6.64 -0.51 17.16
C ASN A 121 -6.01 0.42 16.12
N TYR A 122 -5.44 -0.11 15.03
CA TYR A 122 -4.63 0.67 14.09
C TYR A 122 -5.11 0.66 12.65
N LEU A 123 -5.80 -0.40 12.19
CA LEU A 123 -6.18 -0.49 10.78
C LEU A 123 -7.57 0.07 10.49
N VAL A 124 -8.50 -0.08 11.41
CA VAL A 124 -9.92 0.26 11.21
C VAL A 124 -10.44 1.21 12.29
N VAL A 125 -11.63 1.78 12.11
CA VAL A 125 -12.24 2.71 13.08
C VAL A 125 -13.42 2.11 13.85
N ASN A 126 -14.04 1.03 13.34
CA ASN A 126 -15.20 0.39 13.95
C ASN A 126 -15.25 -1.11 13.63
N GLU A 127 -16.19 -1.83 14.27
CA GLU A 127 -16.32 -3.29 14.09
C GLU A 127 -16.80 -3.68 12.68
N GLU A 128 -17.60 -2.87 12.00
CA GLU A 128 -18.04 -3.15 10.63
C GLU A 128 -16.84 -3.20 9.66
N GLN A 129 -15.94 -2.22 9.74
CA GLN A 129 -14.70 -2.23 8.95
C GLN A 129 -13.76 -3.37 9.37
N LEU A 130 -13.77 -3.76 10.66
CA LEU A 130 -12.98 -4.91 11.11
C LEU A 130 -13.52 -6.22 10.52
N GLU A 131 -14.82 -6.42 10.48
CA GLU A 131 -15.46 -7.58 9.85
C GLU A 131 -15.14 -7.64 8.35
N GLU A 132 -15.23 -6.50 7.66
CA GLU A 132 -14.91 -6.38 6.25
C GLU A 132 -13.43 -6.67 5.96
N PHE A 133 -12.51 -6.11 6.75
CA PHE A 133 -11.10 -6.43 6.67
C PHE A 133 -10.84 -7.92 6.89
N ASN A 134 -11.45 -8.52 7.92
CA ASN A 134 -11.25 -9.92 8.27
C ASN A 134 -11.80 -10.87 7.20
N ALA A 135 -12.87 -10.50 6.49
CA ALA A 135 -13.42 -11.29 5.38
C ALA A 135 -12.45 -11.39 4.18
N ASN A 136 -11.51 -10.45 4.07
CA ASN A 136 -10.50 -10.39 3.02
C ASN A 136 -9.07 -10.34 3.59
N ALA A 137 -8.87 -10.82 4.81
CA ALA A 137 -7.57 -10.73 5.47
C ALA A 137 -6.46 -11.47 4.70
N PRO A 138 -5.21 -10.96 4.73
CA PRO A 138 -4.09 -11.67 4.14
C PRO A 138 -3.85 -13.02 4.83
N GLU A 139 -3.38 -13.99 4.06
CA GLU A 139 -3.10 -15.37 4.52
C GLU A 139 -1.62 -15.60 4.80
N ARG A 140 -0.82 -14.53 4.85
CA ARG A 140 0.63 -14.63 5.11
C ARG A 140 0.92 -15.05 6.55
N SER A 141 1.97 -15.86 6.73
CA SER A 141 2.45 -16.23 8.06
C SER A 141 3.12 -15.04 8.77
N PHE A 142 3.09 -15.05 10.11
CA PHE A 142 3.72 -14.01 10.93
C PHE A 142 5.23 -13.94 10.70
N GLU A 143 5.90 -15.08 10.52
CA GLU A 143 7.32 -15.15 10.21
C GLU A 143 7.63 -14.41 8.89
N SER A 144 6.78 -14.58 7.87
CA SER A 144 6.91 -13.88 6.60
C SER A 144 6.69 -12.36 6.76
N CYS A 145 5.69 -11.95 7.54
CA CYS A 145 5.42 -10.54 7.81
C CYS A 145 6.56 -9.89 8.62
N ASN A 146 7.08 -10.57 9.63
CA ASN A 146 8.22 -10.10 10.42
C ASN A 146 9.50 -10.00 9.58
N ALA A 147 9.78 -10.99 8.75
CA ALA A 147 10.92 -10.93 7.83
C ALA A 147 10.82 -9.72 6.87
N GLU A 148 9.62 -9.44 6.35
CA GLU A 148 9.36 -8.26 5.54
C GLU A 148 9.57 -6.96 6.33
N PHE A 149 9.07 -6.86 7.56
CA PHE A 149 9.26 -5.68 8.41
C PHE A 149 10.75 -5.37 8.61
N HIS A 150 11.56 -6.36 8.95
CA HIS A 150 13.01 -6.18 9.10
C HIS A 150 13.67 -5.73 7.81
N LYS A 151 13.20 -6.20 6.64
CA LYS A 151 13.69 -5.73 5.34
C LYS A 151 13.30 -4.30 5.06
N LEU A 152 12.08 -3.87 5.39
CA LEU A 152 11.68 -2.47 5.26
C LEU A 152 12.57 -1.54 6.09
N VAL A 153 12.90 -1.94 7.33
CA VAL A 153 13.84 -1.19 8.19
C VAL A 153 15.24 -1.15 7.56
N GLU A 154 15.75 -2.30 7.07
CA GLU A 154 17.05 -2.36 6.37
C GLU A 154 17.06 -1.43 5.15
N TYR A 155 16.02 -1.47 4.32
CA TYR A 155 15.93 -0.66 3.10
C TYR A 155 15.85 0.84 3.41
N SER A 156 15.16 1.23 4.47
CA SER A 156 15.02 2.64 4.84
C SER A 156 16.33 3.29 5.27
N SER A 157 17.33 2.50 5.67
CA SER A 157 18.67 2.98 6.02
C SER A 157 19.58 3.25 4.79
N LYS A 158 19.15 2.80 3.61
CA LYS A 158 19.90 2.96 2.36
C LYS A 158 19.45 4.23 1.62
N LYS A 159 20.32 4.75 0.75
CA LYS A 159 19.92 5.81 -0.17
C LYS A 159 18.99 5.24 -1.23
N TYR A 160 17.85 5.89 -1.47
CA TYR A 160 16.87 5.53 -2.48
C TYR A 160 16.26 6.76 -3.12
N ASP A 161 15.67 6.58 -4.28
CA ASP A 161 14.92 7.62 -4.96
C ASP A 161 13.52 7.75 -4.36
N ILE A 162 13.02 8.99 -4.33
CA ILE A 162 11.65 9.26 -3.89
C ILE A 162 10.74 9.22 -5.13
N MET A 163 9.67 8.41 -5.04
CA MET A 163 8.60 8.45 -6.03
C MET A 163 7.74 9.71 -5.79
N GLU A 164 7.58 10.53 -6.81
CA GLU A 164 6.61 11.62 -6.78
C GLU A 164 5.23 11.12 -7.20
N TYR A 165 4.20 11.57 -6.49
CA TYR A 165 2.81 11.21 -6.73
C TYR A 165 2.01 12.36 -7.30
N ASP A 166 1.04 12.05 -8.16
CA ASP A 166 0.12 13.01 -8.72
C ASP A 166 -1.01 13.31 -7.72
N LYS A 167 -1.39 12.30 -6.91
CA LYS A 167 -2.43 12.40 -5.88
C LYS A 167 -2.11 11.49 -4.69
N ALA A 168 -2.54 11.90 -3.49
CA ALA A 168 -2.62 11.03 -2.32
C ALA A 168 -4.07 10.92 -1.82
N ILE A 169 -4.46 9.74 -1.36
CA ILE A 169 -5.71 9.50 -0.63
C ILE A 169 -5.32 9.29 0.83
N LEU A 170 -5.78 10.17 1.71
CA LEU A 170 -5.41 10.18 3.12
C LEU A 170 -6.66 9.98 3.97
N SER A 171 -6.65 8.99 4.85
CA SER A 171 -7.75 8.77 5.78
C SER A 171 -7.68 9.73 6.96
N ASP A 172 -8.84 10.25 7.38
CA ASP A 172 -8.91 11.19 8.50
C ASP A 172 -8.67 10.53 9.87
N SER A 173 -8.78 9.22 9.94
CA SER A 173 -8.62 8.44 11.16
C SER A 173 -7.46 7.44 11.09
N ASP A 174 -6.49 7.66 10.19
CA ASP A 174 -5.27 6.85 10.11
C ASP A 174 -4.45 7.01 11.40
N LYS A 175 -4.18 5.88 12.07
CA LYS A 175 -3.38 5.85 13.30
C LYS A 175 -1.93 5.41 13.07
N ILE A 176 -1.57 5.08 11.85
CA ILE A 176 -0.20 4.69 11.46
C ILE A 176 0.59 5.90 10.98
N PHE A 177 -0.02 6.75 10.13
CA PHE A 177 0.58 7.99 9.67
C PHE A 177 -0.22 9.20 10.17
N ASN A 178 0.47 10.21 10.71
CA ASN A 178 -0.18 11.42 11.17
C ASN A 178 -0.75 12.20 9.97
N LEU A 179 -2.06 12.47 9.98
CA LEU A 179 -2.76 13.11 8.86
C LEU A 179 -2.18 14.50 8.53
N ASP A 180 -1.87 15.33 9.52
CA ASP A 180 -1.40 16.71 9.26
C ASP A 180 0.01 16.69 8.67
N HIS A 181 0.87 15.79 9.11
CA HIS A 181 2.19 15.58 8.50
C HIS A 181 2.09 15.07 7.06
N GLN A 182 1.12 14.19 6.77
CA GLN A 182 0.87 13.73 5.40
C GLN A 182 0.37 14.87 4.49
N LYS A 183 -0.56 15.70 4.98
CA LYS A 183 -1.02 16.90 4.25
C LYS A 183 0.13 17.84 3.93
N GLU A 184 1.01 18.07 4.89
CA GLU A 184 2.22 18.92 4.70
C GLU A 184 3.14 18.30 3.65
N TYR A 185 3.39 16.98 3.69
CA TYR A 185 4.22 16.29 2.72
C TYR A 185 3.67 16.41 1.29
N TYR A 186 2.38 16.10 1.10
CA TYR A 186 1.76 16.08 -0.22
C TYR A 186 1.36 17.46 -0.76
N LYS A 187 1.46 18.53 0.02
CA LYS A 187 1.34 19.94 -0.40
C LYS A 187 0.11 20.22 -1.27
N GLY A 188 -1.06 19.77 -0.84
CA GLY A 188 -2.32 19.98 -1.55
C GLY A 188 -2.64 18.98 -2.67
N LYS A 189 -1.71 18.08 -3.02
CA LYS A 189 -1.97 16.96 -3.94
C LYS A 189 -2.63 15.79 -3.19
N TYR A 190 -3.70 16.04 -2.44
CA TYR A 190 -4.39 15.01 -1.69
C TYR A 190 -5.89 15.21 -1.63
N VAL A 191 -6.59 14.14 -1.36
CA VAL A 191 -8.00 14.10 -0.97
C VAL A 191 -8.13 13.38 0.37
N ILE A 192 -9.15 13.74 1.15
CA ILE A 192 -9.39 13.14 2.47
C ILE A 192 -10.54 12.15 2.37
N LEU A 193 -10.26 10.90 2.72
CA LEU A 193 -11.27 9.88 2.93
C LEU A 193 -11.74 9.92 4.39
N LYS A 194 -13.02 10.26 4.59
CA LYS A 194 -13.60 10.43 5.93
C LYS A 194 -14.15 9.13 6.50
N GLY A 195 -13.97 8.96 7.81
CA GLY A 195 -14.52 7.84 8.56
C GLY A 195 -13.80 6.51 8.33
N TYR A 196 -12.59 6.53 7.78
CA TYR A 196 -11.75 5.36 7.59
C TYR A 196 -10.44 5.46 8.35
N GLY A 197 -9.94 4.30 8.80
CA GLY A 197 -8.64 4.14 9.42
C GLY A 197 -7.53 3.99 8.36
N HIS A 198 -6.50 3.23 8.72
CA HIS A 198 -5.40 2.96 7.80
C HIS A 198 -5.84 2.09 6.61
N ASP A 199 -6.66 1.06 6.85
CA ASP A 199 -7.28 0.26 5.80
C ASP A 199 -8.48 1.00 5.19
N VAL A 200 -8.51 1.09 3.86
CA VAL A 200 -9.54 1.81 3.09
C VAL A 200 -10.20 0.94 2.01
N PHE A 201 -9.82 -0.32 1.90
CA PHE A 201 -10.23 -1.15 0.76
C PHE A 201 -11.70 -1.59 0.84
N GLY A 202 -12.31 -1.52 2.00
CA GLY A 202 -13.76 -1.63 2.13
C GLY A 202 -14.55 -0.50 1.47
N PHE A 203 -13.96 0.69 1.34
CA PHE A 203 -14.59 1.81 0.63
C PHE A 203 -14.58 1.64 -0.89
N PHE A 204 -13.46 1.17 -1.44
CA PHE A 204 -13.27 1.05 -2.88
C PHE A 204 -13.74 -0.31 -3.40
N LYS A 205 -14.55 -0.33 -4.44
CA LYS A 205 -15.02 -1.57 -5.09
C LYS A 205 -14.19 -1.94 -6.30
N SER A 206 -13.44 -1.00 -6.84
CA SER A 206 -12.57 -1.20 -8.00
C SER A 206 -11.28 -0.39 -7.87
N TYR A 207 -10.26 -0.82 -8.61
CA TYR A 207 -9.03 -0.05 -8.77
C TYR A 207 -9.28 1.25 -9.55
N ASP A 208 -10.26 1.23 -10.46
CA ASP A 208 -10.67 2.41 -11.21
C ASP A 208 -11.25 3.48 -10.28
N ASP A 209 -12.00 3.10 -9.22
CA ASP A 209 -12.51 4.02 -8.20
C ASP A 209 -11.36 4.75 -7.49
N ILE A 210 -10.26 4.05 -7.19
CA ILE A 210 -9.08 4.65 -6.56
C ILE A 210 -8.42 5.69 -7.47
N ILE A 211 -8.25 5.36 -8.75
CA ILE A 211 -7.65 6.27 -9.73
C ILE A 211 -8.50 7.54 -9.90
N ASN A 212 -9.82 7.39 -9.91
CA ASN A 212 -10.78 8.48 -10.19
C ASN A 212 -11.24 9.23 -8.94
N TYR A 213 -10.98 8.71 -7.74
CA TYR A 213 -11.41 9.31 -6.48
C TYR A 213 -10.88 10.72 -6.30
#